data_dd985eb47e20c3317ee95a21fe857f30
#
_entry.id   dd985eb47e20c3317ee95a21fe857f30
#
_cell.length_a   1.000
_cell.length_b   1.000
_cell.length_c   1.000
_cell.angle_alpha   90.00
_cell.angle_beta   90.00
_cell.angle_gamma   90.00
#
_symmetry.space_group_name_H-M   'P 1'
#
loop_
_entity.id
_entity.type
_entity.pdbx_description
1 polymer ?
#
loop_
_entity_poly.entity_id
_entity_poly.type
_entity_poly.pdbx_seq_one_letter_code
_entity_poly.pdbx_strand_id
1 'polypeptide(L)'
;MDDLKENVQGCIDDFKDNMEENIEKIQDKLCHRRSRNKKELAPSLGVIRLDYDYPPAPGDIDSPDSFPYKVYYKVVPGLSFEMCQSGNLTEEVKDRFKESIQWLVNEKNVSGITGDCGFMMYFQEIAREITHIPVFMSALCQLPAVTCAYSANEQIIILTANSKTLEPMRDLIRVECGVDTQDQRYHIVGCEDVDGFEAVAFGEKVDTKKVEPGVVKKAMEALEMYPDSRAFLLECTELPPYSDAIRFKTGLPVFDAITGCNFFIGGFQNDVKFGLENWQCEWDGTQDEYDFGDNLADDEKEALINKPEPINIEIIEKIEELSDT
;
A
#
# COMPACT_ATOMS: atom_id res chain seq x y z
N MET A 1 -59.27 -4.29 22.76
CA MET A 1 -58.47 -4.94 21.68
C MET A 1 -58.12 -3.95 20.57
N ASP A 2 -58.98 -2.98 20.36
CA ASP A 2 -58.74 -1.95 19.30
C ASP A 2 -57.64 -0.95 19.70
N ASP A 3 -57.60 -0.52 20.97
CA ASP A 3 -56.49 0.36 21.46
C ASP A 3 -55.11 -0.28 21.38
N LEU A 4 -55.00 -1.59 21.46
CA LEU A 4 -53.71 -2.27 21.33
C LEU A 4 -53.25 -2.35 19.87
N LYS A 5 -54.20 -2.43 18.94
CA LYS A 5 -53.91 -2.44 17.50
C LYS A 5 -53.48 -1.05 16.98
N GLU A 6 -54.12 0.00 17.46
CA GLU A 6 -53.75 1.38 17.12
C GLU A 6 -52.36 1.73 17.67
N ASN A 7 -52.00 1.31 18.92
CA ASN A 7 -50.68 1.54 19.46
C ASN A 7 -49.60 0.74 18.74
N VAL A 8 -49.86 -0.50 18.33
CA VAL A 8 -48.91 -1.29 17.55
C VAL A 8 -48.70 -0.71 16.13
N GLN A 9 -49.80 -0.24 15.50
CA GLN A 9 -49.72 0.38 14.19
C GLN A 9 -48.93 1.67 14.25
N GLY A 10 -49.13 2.54 15.26
CA GLY A 10 -48.33 3.75 15.48
C GLY A 10 -46.85 3.47 15.66
N CYS A 11 -46.48 2.42 16.44
CA CYS A 11 -45.06 2.03 16.57
C CYS A 11 -44.43 1.53 15.24
N ILE A 12 -45.23 0.86 14.41
CA ILE A 12 -44.77 0.39 13.09
C ILE A 12 -44.57 1.55 12.14
N ASP A 13 -45.44 2.53 12.16
CA ASP A 13 -45.36 3.71 11.31
C ASP A 13 -44.20 4.61 11.73
N ASP A 14 -43.97 4.84 13.04
CA ASP A 14 -42.79 5.53 13.58
C ASP A 14 -41.48 4.82 13.23
N PHE A 15 -41.46 3.49 13.22
CA PHE A 15 -40.25 2.72 12.83
C PHE A 15 -39.99 2.83 11.33
N LYS A 16 -41.00 2.84 10.48
CA LYS A 16 -40.85 3.05 9.03
C LYS A 16 -40.33 4.43 8.71
N ASP A 17 -40.92 5.46 9.32
CA ASP A 17 -40.50 6.86 9.11
C ASP A 17 -39.07 7.08 9.54
N ASN A 18 -38.65 6.52 10.68
CA ASN A 18 -37.24 6.54 11.12
C ASN A 18 -36.29 5.77 10.18
N MET A 19 -36.76 4.66 9.61
CA MET A 19 -35.96 3.90 8.64
C MET A 19 -35.81 4.65 7.30
N GLU A 20 -36.88 5.28 6.81
CA GLU A 20 -36.87 6.09 5.60
C GLU A 20 -35.93 7.31 5.76
N GLU A 21 -36.02 8.02 6.89
CA GLU A 21 -35.12 9.14 7.20
C GLU A 21 -33.65 8.73 7.28
N ASN A 22 -33.36 7.55 7.83
CA ASN A 22 -32.01 7.01 7.88
C ASN A 22 -31.51 6.58 6.49
N ILE A 23 -32.39 6.02 5.66
CA ILE A 23 -32.06 5.66 4.26
C ILE A 23 -31.78 6.92 3.44
N GLU A 24 -32.61 7.98 3.58
CA GLU A 24 -32.34 9.27 2.93
C GLU A 24 -31.03 9.89 3.37
N LYS A 25 -30.72 9.88 4.67
CA LYS A 25 -29.41 10.37 5.19
C LYS A 25 -28.23 9.56 4.67
N ILE A 26 -28.39 8.24 4.50
CA ILE A 26 -27.37 7.37 3.92
C ILE A 26 -27.25 7.64 2.41
N GLN A 27 -28.36 7.79 1.71
CA GLN A 27 -28.39 8.13 0.29
C GLN A 27 -27.79 9.51 0.02
N ASP A 28 -28.08 10.49 0.85
CA ASP A 28 -27.51 11.84 0.76
C ASP A 28 -26.00 11.83 1.02
N LYS A 29 -25.53 11.06 2.01
CA LYS A 29 -24.08 10.84 2.24
C LYS A 29 -23.41 10.11 1.06
N LEU A 30 -24.10 9.16 0.45
CA LEU A 30 -23.62 8.45 -0.74
C LEU A 30 -23.67 9.33 -1.99
N CYS A 31 -24.70 10.19 -2.12
CA CYS A 31 -24.85 11.14 -3.22
C CYS A 31 -23.81 12.26 -3.14
N HIS A 32 -23.53 12.77 -1.93
CA HIS A 32 -22.43 13.73 -1.71
C HIS A 32 -21.06 13.14 -2.02
N ARG A 33 -20.85 11.84 -1.84
CA ARG A 33 -19.67 11.13 -2.34
C ARG A 33 -19.64 10.97 -3.87
N ARG A 34 -20.81 10.89 -4.53
CA ARG A 34 -20.90 10.71 -6.00
C ARG A 34 -20.91 12.02 -6.80
N SER A 35 -21.22 13.16 -6.19
CA SER A 35 -21.30 14.46 -6.89
C SER A 35 -19.97 15.20 -7.03
N ARG A 36 -18.85 14.59 -6.64
CA ARG A 36 -17.52 15.11 -6.99
C ARG A 36 -17.35 15.01 -8.50
N ASN A 37 -17.24 16.15 -9.15
CA ASN A 37 -17.06 16.28 -10.59
C ASN A 37 -15.97 15.31 -11.08
N LYS A 38 -16.25 14.49 -12.08
CA LYS A 38 -15.32 13.54 -12.69
C LYS A 38 -13.95 14.15 -13.10
N LYS A 39 -13.86 15.47 -13.20
CA LYS A 39 -12.64 16.22 -13.54
C LYS A 39 -11.74 16.58 -12.34
N GLU A 40 -12.24 16.48 -11.10
CA GLU A 40 -11.51 16.86 -9.88
C GLU A 40 -10.95 15.65 -9.08
N LEU A 41 -11.12 14.45 -9.57
CA LEU A 41 -10.79 13.21 -8.85
C LEU A 41 -9.51 12.51 -9.34
N ALA A 42 -8.49 13.27 -9.74
CA ALA A 42 -7.16 12.69 -9.74
C ALA A 42 -6.77 12.42 -8.26
N PRO A 43 -6.47 11.17 -7.89
CA PRO A 43 -6.07 10.86 -6.52
C PRO A 43 -4.81 11.64 -6.15
N SER A 44 -4.68 11.97 -4.87
CA SER A 44 -3.51 12.65 -4.34
C SER A 44 -3.05 11.98 -3.05
N LEU A 45 -1.75 12.05 -2.79
CA LEU A 45 -1.09 11.49 -1.63
C LEU A 45 -0.82 12.59 -0.60
N GLY A 46 -1.02 12.28 0.68
CA GLY A 46 -0.50 13.05 1.80
C GLY A 46 0.72 12.38 2.41
N VAL A 47 1.80 13.10 2.60
CA VAL A 47 3.01 12.64 3.28
C VAL A 47 3.16 13.39 4.58
N ILE A 48 3.18 12.67 5.69
CA ILE A 48 3.56 13.19 7.02
C ILE A 48 5.07 13.19 7.11
N ARG A 49 5.65 14.36 7.42
CA ARG A 49 7.09 14.56 7.50
C ARG A 49 7.59 14.79 8.92
N LEU A 50 8.78 14.28 9.15
CA LEU A 50 9.62 14.66 10.28
C LEU A 50 9.93 16.17 10.25
N ASP A 51 10.20 16.72 11.43
CA ASP A 51 10.68 18.11 11.58
C ASP A 51 12.20 18.14 11.50
N TYR A 52 12.71 17.92 10.29
CA TYR A 52 14.15 17.99 10.01
C TYR A 52 14.42 18.47 8.57
N ASP A 53 15.58 19.06 8.37
CA ASP A 53 16.02 19.63 7.11
C ASP A 53 16.73 18.56 6.25
N TYR A 54 15.95 17.69 5.59
CA TYR A 54 16.47 16.73 4.64
C TYR A 54 16.20 17.18 3.21
N PRO A 55 17.23 17.39 2.37
CA PRO A 55 17.06 17.71 0.95
C PRO A 55 16.78 16.44 0.15
N PRO A 56 15.52 16.22 -0.32
CA PRO A 56 15.14 14.97 -0.94
C PRO A 56 15.82 14.73 -2.27
N ALA A 57 16.12 13.46 -2.58
CA ALA A 57 16.57 13.03 -3.88
C ALA A 57 15.39 12.56 -4.74
N PRO A 58 15.43 12.72 -6.07
CA PRO A 58 14.46 12.07 -6.95
C PRO A 58 14.47 10.56 -6.72
N GLY A 59 13.29 9.98 -6.50
CA GLY A 59 13.12 8.57 -6.17
C GLY A 59 12.80 8.32 -4.70
N ASP A 60 13.16 9.22 -3.75
CA ASP A 60 12.74 9.06 -2.36
C ASP A 60 11.30 9.56 -2.11
N ILE A 61 10.77 9.27 -0.92
CA ILE A 61 9.39 9.59 -0.55
C ILE A 61 9.15 11.10 -0.47
N ASP A 62 10.17 11.87 -0.10
CA ASP A 62 10.07 13.30 0.12
C ASP A 62 10.17 14.13 -1.17
N SER A 63 10.48 13.48 -2.29
CA SER A 63 10.52 14.14 -3.59
C SER A 63 9.16 14.02 -4.31
N PRO A 64 8.50 15.13 -4.66
CA PRO A 64 7.27 15.09 -5.45
C PRO A 64 7.46 14.46 -6.84
N ASP A 65 8.68 14.50 -7.39
CA ASP A 65 9.02 13.91 -8.67
C ASP A 65 9.05 12.37 -8.65
N SER A 66 8.98 11.77 -7.46
CA SER A 66 8.90 10.32 -7.29
C SER A 66 7.52 9.74 -7.62
N PHE A 67 6.51 10.58 -7.84
CA PHE A 67 5.12 10.16 -7.99
C PHE A 67 4.48 10.67 -9.27
N PRO A 68 3.66 9.84 -9.97
CA PRO A 68 2.91 10.27 -11.15
C PRO A 68 1.62 11.04 -10.82
N TYR A 69 1.36 11.33 -9.54
CA TYR A 69 0.18 12.04 -9.04
C TYR A 69 0.59 13.13 -8.05
N LYS A 70 -0.37 13.98 -7.68
CA LYS A 70 -0.13 15.10 -6.78
C LYS A 70 0.16 14.62 -5.36
N VAL A 71 1.17 15.21 -4.74
CA VAL A 71 1.58 14.93 -3.36
C VAL A 71 1.52 16.21 -2.53
N TYR A 72 1.04 16.09 -1.30
CA TYR A 72 1.02 17.15 -0.30
C TYR A 72 1.83 16.72 0.91
N TYR A 73 2.80 17.51 1.27
CA TYR A 73 3.67 17.26 2.41
C TYR A 73 3.21 18.07 3.62
N LYS A 74 3.23 17.47 4.80
CA LYS A 74 2.91 18.13 6.05
C LYS A 74 3.92 17.75 7.12
N VAL A 75 4.80 18.70 7.47
CA VAL A 75 5.72 18.57 8.60
C VAL A 75 4.91 18.57 9.90
N VAL A 76 5.26 17.67 10.82
CA VAL A 76 4.75 17.65 12.19
C VAL A 76 5.78 18.35 13.08
N PRO A 77 5.51 19.60 13.53
CA PRO A 77 6.48 20.35 14.30
C PRO A 77 6.92 19.59 15.57
N GLY A 78 8.23 19.45 15.74
CA GLY A 78 8.85 18.75 16.86
C GLY A 78 8.89 17.22 16.75
N LEU A 79 8.41 16.62 15.67
CA LEU A 79 8.55 15.19 15.42
C LEU A 79 9.97 14.88 14.97
N SER A 80 10.80 14.42 15.90
CA SER A 80 12.20 14.13 15.62
C SER A 80 12.41 12.71 15.12
N PHE A 81 13.59 12.46 14.53
CA PHE A 81 14.03 11.15 14.08
C PHE A 81 14.09 10.13 15.23
N GLU A 82 14.56 10.55 16.42
CA GLU A 82 14.63 9.70 17.61
C GLU A 82 13.24 9.28 18.10
N MET A 83 12.25 10.17 17.99
CA MET A 83 10.87 9.84 18.34
C MET A 83 10.31 8.76 17.41
N CYS A 84 10.62 8.84 16.11
CA CYS A 84 10.23 7.80 15.16
C CYS A 84 10.91 6.48 15.46
N GLN A 85 12.21 6.46 15.71
CA GLN A 85 12.96 5.24 16.00
C GLN A 85 12.55 4.55 17.31
N SER A 86 12.12 5.33 18.31
CA SER A 86 11.73 4.81 19.62
C SER A 86 10.24 4.54 19.75
N GLY A 87 9.41 5.06 18.83
CA GLY A 87 7.95 5.02 18.94
C GLY A 87 7.37 5.91 20.06
N ASN A 88 8.18 6.77 20.69
CA ASN A 88 7.80 7.56 21.83
C ASN A 88 7.47 9.00 21.42
N LEU A 89 6.18 9.30 21.26
CA LEU A 89 5.70 10.67 21.04
C LEU A 89 5.38 11.34 22.38
N THR A 90 5.77 12.60 22.52
CA THR A 90 5.18 13.46 23.58
C THR A 90 3.72 13.75 23.23
N GLU A 91 2.88 14.03 24.23
CA GLU A 91 1.46 14.35 23.99
C GLU A 91 1.30 15.56 23.05
N GLU A 92 2.18 16.55 23.18
CA GLU A 92 2.17 17.73 22.31
C GLU A 92 2.47 17.36 20.83
N VAL A 93 3.45 16.52 20.57
CA VAL A 93 3.79 16.07 19.21
C VAL A 93 2.69 15.14 18.66
N LYS A 94 2.09 14.33 19.51
CA LYS A 94 0.95 13.48 19.16
C LYS A 94 -0.27 14.29 18.71
N ASP A 95 -0.56 15.39 19.39
CA ASP A 95 -1.66 16.27 18.98
C ASP A 95 -1.35 16.97 17.65
N ARG A 96 -0.12 17.47 17.46
CA ARG A 96 0.33 18.03 16.17
C ARG A 96 0.30 17.01 15.04
N PHE A 97 0.62 15.75 15.32
CA PHE A 97 0.51 14.65 14.36
C PHE A 97 -0.94 14.44 13.93
N LYS A 98 -1.89 14.42 14.87
CA LYS A 98 -3.33 14.34 14.58
C LYS A 98 -3.81 15.54 13.74
N GLU A 99 -3.44 16.76 14.13
CA GLU A 99 -3.77 17.97 13.37
C GLU A 99 -3.21 17.93 11.95
N SER A 100 -2.02 17.39 11.78
CA SER A 100 -1.38 17.26 10.46
C SER A 100 -2.12 16.28 9.55
N ILE A 101 -2.56 15.14 10.07
CA ILE A 101 -3.41 14.20 9.35
C ILE A 101 -4.76 14.83 8.99
N GLN A 102 -5.41 15.49 9.95
CA GLN A 102 -6.69 16.17 9.73
C GLN A 102 -6.58 17.27 8.67
N TRP A 103 -5.48 18.02 8.66
CA TRP A 103 -5.22 19.02 7.62
C TRP A 103 -5.08 18.38 6.23
N LEU A 104 -4.34 17.29 6.09
CA LEU A 104 -4.21 16.57 4.82
C LEU A 104 -5.56 16.04 4.34
N VAL A 105 -6.38 15.51 5.24
CA VAL A 105 -7.70 14.94 4.92
C VAL A 105 -8.71 16.04 4.59
N ASN A 106 -8.85 17.05 5.46
CA ASN A 106 -9.95 18.01 5.38
C ASN A 106 -9.64 19.17 4.44
N GLU A 107 -8.40 19.68 4.46
CA GLU A 107 -8.02 20.86 3.66
C GLU A 107 -7.46 20.48 2.28
N LYS A 108 -6.73 19.35 2.20
CA LYS A 108 -6.12 18.88 0.94
C LYS A 108 -6.92 17.80 0.25
N ASN A 109 -7.84 17.15 0.99
CA ASN A 109 -8.71 16.09 0.47
C ASN A 109 -7.90 14.98 -0.22
N VAL A 110 -6.80 14.57 0.43
CA VAL A 110 -5.94 13.50 -0.08
C VAL A 110 -6.66 12.16 -0.11
N SER A 111 -6.24 11.28 -1.00
CA SER A 111 -6.84 9.95 -1.18
C SER A 111 -6.21 8.89 -0.28
N GLY A 112 -5.01 9.14 0.22
CA GLY A 112 -4.32 8.26 1.16
C GLY A 112 -3.16 8.99 1.83
N ILE A 113 -2.62 8.41 2.90
CA ILE A 113 -1.56 9.00 3.72
C ILE A 113 -0.41 8.01 3.90
N THR A 114 0.81 8.53 3.88
CA THR A 114 2.04 7.81 4.24
C THR A 114 2.92 8.65 5.15
N GLY A 115 3.97 8.05 5.72
CA GLY A 115 5.03 8.73 6.45
C GLY A 115 6.32 8.80 5.65
N ASP A 116 7.19 9.75 5.97
CA ASP A 116 8.51 9.91 5.37
C ASP A 116 9.63 9.10 6.06
N CYS A 117 9.25 8.20 6.98
CA CYS A 117 10.21 7.35 7.68
C CYS A 117 9.60 5.96 7.90
N GLY A 118 10.34 4.90 7.56
CA GLY A 118 9.88 3.53 7.75
C GLY A 118 9.52 3.19 9.21
N PHE A 119 10.21 3.80 10.17
CA PHE A 119 9.92 3.68 11.60
C PHE A 119 8.59 4.32 12.03
N MET A 120 7.92 5.11 11.18
CA MET A 120 6.56 5.59 11.45
C MET A 120 5.52 4.47 11.53
N MET A 121 5.89 3.22 11.32
CA MET A 121 5.05 2.07 11.68
C MET A 121 4.54 2.13 13.13
N TYR A 122 5.29 2.73 14.05
CA TYR A 122 4.85 2.98 15.43
C TYR A 122 3.60 3.85 15.53
N PHE A 123 3.30 4.63 14.48
CA PHE A 123 2.16 5.56 14.45
C PHE A 123 1.03 5.07 13.55
N GLN A 124 1.15 3.85 13.00
CA GLN A 124 0.17 3.25 12.08
C GLN A 124 -1.23 3.18 12.70
N GLU A 125 -1.34 2.65 13.91
CA GLU A 125 -2.62 2.53 14.63
C GLU A 125 -3.24 3.90 14.89
N ILE A 126 -2.48 4.84 15.47
CA ILE A 126 -2.94 6.20 15.75
C ILE A 126 -3.43 6.87 14.47
N ALA A 127 -2.68 6.74 13.38
CA ALA A 127 -3.05 7.34 12.10
C ALA A 127 -4.36 6.77 11.53
N ARG A 128 -4.59 5.46 11.64
CA ARG A 128 -5.85 4.81 11.22
C ARG A 128 -7.06 5.25 12.05
N GLU A 129 -6.87 5.56 13.34
CA GLU A 129 -7.95 6.03 14.21
C GLU A 129 -8.44 7.45 13.86
N ILE A 130 -7.56 8.27 13.26
CA ILE A 130 -7.86 9.68 12.94
C ILE A 130 -8.66 9.81 11.65
N THR A 131 -8.53 8.87 10.71
CA THR A 131 -9.09 9.00 9.37
C THR A 131 -9.66 7.68 8.84
N HIS A 132 -10.54 7.80 7.82
CA HIS A 132 -11.14 6.65 7.12
C HIS A 132 -10.53 6.41 5.72
N ILE A 133 -9.56 7.22 5.29
CA ILE A 133 -8.83 6.95 4.05
C ILE A 133 -7.68 5.99 4.32
N PRO A 134 -7.15 5.28 3.31
CA PRO A 134 -6.00 4.39 3.48
C PRO A 134 -4.79 5.08 4.09
N VAL A 135 -4.14 4.39 5.01
CA VAL A 135 -2.92 4.87 5.69
C VAL A 135 -1.87 3.77 5.66
N PHE A 136 -0.71 4.07 5.07
CA PHE A 136 0.51 3.25 5.11
C PHE A 136 1.64 4.11 5.67
N MET A 137 1.81 4.11 6.99
CA MET A 137 2.85 4.93 7.64
C MET A 137 4.26 4.39 7.41
N SER A 138 4.40 3.18 6.87
CA SER A 138 5.67 2.54 6.54
C SER A 138 5.56 1.70 5.28
N ALA A 139 6.64 1.55 4.54
CA ALA A 139 6.77 0.62 3.43
C ALA A 139 6.46 -0.84 3.84
N LEU A 140 6.67 -1.18 5.12
CA LEU A 140 6.36 -2.51 5.68
C LEU A 140 4.87 -2.87 5.62
N CYS A 141 3.96 -1.90 5.48
CA CYS A 141 2.53 -2.17 5.30
C CYS A 141 2.21 -3.00 4.04
N GLN A 142 3.13 -3.09 3.08
CA GLN A 142 3.03 -3.95 1.90
C GLN A 142 3.39 -5.41 2.19
N LEU A 143 4.03 -5.70 3.31
CA LEU A 143 4.60 -7.02 3.60
C LEU A 143 3.59 -8.16 3.47
N PRO A 144 2.31 -8.03 3.87
CA PRO A 144 1.30 -9.06 3.63
C PRO A 144 1.11 -9.39 2.15
N ALA A 145 1.00 -8.37 1.30
CA ALA A 145 0.81 -8.54 -0.14
C ALA A 145 2.04 -9.16 -0.80
N VAL A 146 3.25 -8.71 -0.45
CA VAL A 146 4.50 -9.29 -0.93
C VAL A 146 4.63 -10.74 -0.47
N THR A 147 4.30 -11.02 0.79
CA THR A 147 4.37 -12.38 1.37
C THR A 147 3.48 -13.37 0.65
N CYS A 148 2.21 -12.99 0.37
CA CYS A 148 1.25 -13.90 -0.25
C CYS A 148 1.54 -14.18 -1.73
N ALA A 149 2.42 -13.40 -2.37
CA ALA A 149 2.81 -13.61 -3.76
C ALA A 149 3.78 -14.81 -3.95
N TYR A 150 4.36 -15.33 -2.87
CA TYR A 150 5.40 -16.36 -2.92
C TYR A 150 5.08 -17.55 -2.04
N SER A 151 5.62 -18.71 -2.38
CA SER A 151 5.48 -19.95 -1.61
C SER A 151 6.06 -19.80 -0.17
N ALA A 152 5.54 -20.57 0.77
CA ALA A 152 5.92 -20.44 2.18
C ALA A 152 7.41 -20.71 2.46
N ASN A 153 8.08 -21.46 1.60
CA ASN A 153 9.52 -21.77 1.69
C ASN A 153 10.40 -20.76 0.94
N GLU A 154 9.83 -19.81 0.21
CA GLU A 154 10.58 -18.75 -0.46
C GLU A 154 10.77 -17.55 0.47
N GLN A 155 11.93 -16.94 0.40
CA GLN A 155 12.38 -15.94 1.35
C GLN A 155 12.20 -14.52 0.80
N ILE A 156 12.13 -13.55 1.71
CA ILE A 156 12.02 -12.11 1.43
C ILE A 156 13.10 -11.38 2.21
N ILE A 157 13.90 -10.57 1.53
CA ILE A 157 14.91 -9.72 2.15
C ILE A 157 14.28 -8.35 2.42
N ILE A 158 14.34 -7.91 3.67
CA ILE A 158 13.95 -6.56 4.10
C ILE A 158 15.22 -5.73 4.25
N LEU A 159 15.46 -4.81 3.32
CA LEU A 159 16.55 -3.84 3.43
C LEU A 159 16.11 -2.62 4.24
N THR A 160 16.89 -2.23 5.21
CA THR A 160 16.65 -1.06 6.06
C THR A 160 17.92 -0.20 6.17
N ALA A 161 17.77 1.03 6.60
CA ALA A 161 18.92 1.89 6.89
C ALA A 161 19.78 1.33 8.04
N ASN A 162 19.13 0.76 9.07
CA ASN A 162 19.81 0.20 10.23
C ASN A 162 19.06 -1.02 10.77
N SER A 163 19.67 -2.19 10.60
CA SER A 163 19.07 -3.47 11.03
C SER A 163 18.84 -3.55 12.54
N LYS A 164 19.77 -3.00 13.34
CA LYS A 164 19.67 -3.02 14.80
C LYS A 164 18.52 -2.19 15.34
N THR A 165 18.17 -1.12 14.65
CA THR A 165 17.02 -0.26 15.01
C THR A 165 15.69 -0.88 14.55
N LEU A 166 15.68 -1.62 13.44
CA LEU A 166 14.47 -2.28 12.94
C LEU A 166 14.16 -3.58 13.71
N GLU A 167 15.17 -4.29 14.18
CA GLU A 167 15.01 -5.59 14.86
C GLU A 167 13.98 -5.57 16.01
N PRO A 168 13.92 -4.55 16.89
CA PRO A 168 12.93 -4.46 17.95
C PRO A 168 11.47 -4.30 17.46
N MET A 169 11.25 -3.92 16.19
CA MET A 169 9.92 -3.70 15.64
C MET A 169 9.23 -4.99 15.16
N ARG A 170 9.86 -6.15 15.22
CA ARG A 170 9.30 -7.41 14.71
C ARG A 170 7.92 -7.74 15.29
N ASP A 171 7.73 -7.53 16.60
CA ASP A 171 6.41 -7.72 17.23
C ASP A 171 5.37 -6.70 16.74
N LEU A 172 5.77 -5.46 16.52
CA LEU A 172 4.90 -4.43 15.95
C LEU A 172 4.51 -4.78 14.51
N ILE A 173 5.47 -5.21 13.68
CA ILE A 173 5.19 -5.66 12.31
C ILE A 173 4.18 -6.82 12.33
N ARG A 174 4.33 -7.76 13.25
CA ARG A 174 3.36 -8.87 13.40
C ARG A 174 1.96 -8.36 13.77
N VAL A 175 1.85 -7.38 14.64
CA VAL A 175 0.55 -6.79 15.05
C VAL A 175 -0.07 -6.00 13.89
N GLU A 176 0.69 -5.13 13.24
CA GLU A 176 0.18 -4.21 12.24
C GLU A 176 -0.03 -4.85 10.86
N CYS A 177 0.83 -5.79 10.48
CA CYS A 177 0.82 -6.43 9.16
C CYS A 177 0.31 -7.88 9.19
N GLY A 178 0.18 -8.52 10.38
CA GLY A 178 -0.17 -9.93 10.48
C GLY A 178 0.94 -10.87 9.98
N VAL A 179 2.17 -10.38 9.85
CA VAL A 179 3.32 -11.14 9.34
C VAL A 179 4.37 -11.27 10.44
N ASP A 180 4.70 -12.52 10.78
CA ASP A 180 5.75 -12.80 11.75
C ASP A 180 7.13 -12.79 11.09
N THR A 181 7.82 -11.66 11.19
CA THR A 181 9.17 -11.51 10.63
C THR A 181 10.26 -12.21 11.45
N GLN A 182 9.93 -12.92 12.56
CA GLN A 182 10.84 -13.84 13.23
C GLN A 182 10.95 -15.18 12.49
N ASP A 183 9.98 -15.48 11.61
CA ASP A 183 10.08 -16.64 10.72
C ASP A 183 11.33 -16.53 9.85
N GLN A 184 12.05 -17.66 9.69
CA GLN A 184 13.23 -17.78 8.84
C GLN A 184 13.01 -17.41 7.36
N ARG A 185 11.78 -17.15 6.98
CA ARG A 185 11.39 -16.62 5.67
C ARG A 185 11.83 -15.17 5.46
N TYR A 186 12.03 -14.39 6.55
CA TYR A 186 12.30 -12.96 6.49
C TYR A 186 13.69 -12.63 7.03
N HIS A 187 14.46 -11.92 6.21
CA HIS A 187 15.82 -11.53 6.54
C HIS A 187 15.95 -10.02 6.56
N ILE A 188 16.16 -9.44 7.74
CA ILE A 188 16.43 -8.02 7.90
C ILE A 188 17.92 -7.79 7.66
N VAL A 189 18.24 -6.93 6.69
CA VAL A 189 19.61 -6.57 6.31
C VAL A 189 19.74 -5.06 6.33
N GLY A 190 20.72 -4.56 7.08
CA GLY A 190 20.93 -3.12 7.23
C GLY A 190 21.95 -2.56 6.24
N CYS A 191 21.80 -1.29 5.94
CA CYS A 191 22.72 -0.49 5.11
C CYS A 191 23.61 0.43 5.98
N GLU A 192 23.69 0.18 7.27
CA GLU A 192 24.43 1.01 8.23
C GLU A 192 25.94 1.12 7.99
N ASP A 193 26.50 0.24 7.17
CA ASP A 193 27.91 0.24 6.77
C ASP A 193 28.14 0.73 5.32
N VAL A 194 27.11 1.25 4.67
CA VAL A 194 27.21 1.83 3.32
C VAL A 194 27.72 3.27 3.43
N ASP A 195 28.94 3.50 2.93
CA ASP A 195 29.61 4.81 2.97
C ASP A 195 28.79 5.90 2.27
N GLY A 196 28.49 6.98 3.01
CA GLY A 196 27.72 8.14 2.55
C GLY A 196 26.19 8.00 2.75
N PHE A 197 25.67 6.83 3.10
CA PHE A 197 24.24 6.68 3.39
C PHE A 197 23.88 7.17 4.80
N GLU A 198 24.84 7.25 5.70
CA GLU A 198 24.68 7.83 7.04
C GLU A 198 24.21 9.30 7.02
N ALA A 199 24.44 10.03 5.92
CA ALA A 199 23.97 11.40 5.74
C ALA A 199 22.45 11.56 5.94
N VAL A 200 21.66 10.51 5.63
CA VAL A 200 20.21 10.48 5.88
C VAL A 200 19.90 10.73 7.36
N ALA A 201 20.60 10.05 8.26
CA ALA A 201 20.34 10.17 9.70
C ALA A 201 20.67 11.57 10.26
N PHE A 202 21.51 12.33 9.57
CA PHE A 202 21.91 13.69 9.94
C PHE A 202 21.11 14.78 9.21
N GLY A 203 20.14 14.41 8.35
CA GLY A 203 19.41 15.37 7.54
C GLY A 203 20.27 16.05 6.47
N GLU A 204 21.35 15.41 6.07
CA GLU A 204 22.29 15.93 5.10
C GLU A 204 21.99 15.40 3.70
N LYS A 205 22.51 16.11 2.69
CA LYS A 205 22.35 15.71 1.30
C LYS A 205 23.10 14.41 1.02
N VAL A 206 22.37 13.41 0.51
CA VAL A 206 22.94 12.15 0.04
C VAL A 206 23.42 12.29 -1.42
N ASP A 207 24.65 11.93 -1.71
CA ASP A 207 25.12 11.70 -3.07
C ASP A 207 24.68 10.31 -3.55
N THR A 208 23.51 10.23 -4.14
CA THR A 208 22.91 8.97 -4.56
C THR A 208 23.79 8.17 -5.53
N LYS A 209 24.55 8.83 -6.39
CA LYS A 209 25.48 8.15 -7.33
C LYS A 209 26.67 7.53 -6.63
N LYS A 210 27.14 8.15 -5.54
CA LYS A 210 28.23 7.62 -4.73
C LYS A 210 27.75 6.45 -3.87
N VAL A 211 26.54 6.53 -3.32
CA VAL A 211 25.94 5.55 -2.41
C VAL A 211 25.42 4.30 -3.15
N GLU A 212 24.88 4.46 -4.36
CA GLU A 212 24.26 3.38 -5.13
C GLU A 212 25.10 2.09 -5.20
N PRO A 213 26.42 2.12 -5.54
CA PRO A 213 27.21 0.89 -5.61
C PRO A 213 27.27 0.15 -4.27
N GLY A 214 27.27 0.87 -3.15
CA GLY A 214 27.29 0.30 -1.80
C GLY A 214 25.98 -0.42 -1.46
N VAL A 215 24.85 0.23 -1.74
CA VAL A 215 23.50 -0.35 -1.52
C VAL A 215 23.29 -1.58 -2.41
N VAL A 216 23.65 -1.50 -3.69
CA VAL A 216 23.56 -2.64 -4.62
C VAL A 216 24.43 -3.81 -4.18
N LYS A 217 25.67 -3.52 -3.73
CA LYS A 217 26.56 -4.53 -3.16
C LYS A 217 25.92 -5.21 -1.94
N LYS A 218 25.33 -4.45 -1.04
CA LYS A 218 24.62 -4.97 0.13
C LYS A 218 23.46 -5.89 -0.26
N ALA A 219 22.67 -5.52 -1.27
CA ALA A 219 21.62 -6.37 -1.79
C ALA A 219 22.13 -7.69 -2.39
N MET A 220 23.27 -7.65 -3.12
CA MET A 220 23.89 -8.84 -3.68
C MET A 220 24.45 -9.77 -2.58
N GLU A 221 25.13 -9.22 -1.59
CA GLU A 221 25.64 -9.98 -0.43
C GLU A 221 24.49 -10.65 0.34
N ALA A 222 23.37 -9.94 0.51
CA ALA A 222 22.18 -10.50 1.12
C ALA A 222 21.61 -11.67 0.30
N LEU A 223 21.56 -11.55 -1.02
CA LEU A 223 21.07 -12.61 -1.90
C LEU A 223 22.01 -13.82 -1.93
N GLU A 224 23.32 -13.60 -1.84
CA GLU A 224 24.31 -14.70 -1.70
C GLU A 224 24.12 -15.45 -0.37
N MET A 225 23.80 -14.72 0.70
CA MET A 225 23.55 -15.30 2.03
C MET A 225 22.20 -16.04 2.09
N TYR A 226 21.20 -15.55 1.37
CA TYR A 226 19.81 -16.04 1.35
C TYR A 226 19.34 -16.34 -0.08
N PRO A 227 19.88 -17.40 -0.72
CA PRO A 227 19.67 -17.65 -2.16
C PRO A 227 18.24 -18.05 -2.54
N ASP A 228 17.42 -18.45 -1.56
CA ASP A 228 16.00 -18.75 -1.77
C ASP A 228 15.10 -17.51 -1.76
N SER A 229 15.69 -16.33 -1.65
CA SER A 229 14.95 -15.07 -1.69
C SER A 229 14.39 -14.79 -3.08
N ARG A 230 13.15 -14.27 -3.10
CA ARG A 230 12.41 -13.95 -4.34
C ARG A 230 12.02 -12.50 -4.47
N ALA A 231 12.19 -11.71 -3.42
CA ALA A 231 11.88 -10.29 -3.43
C ALA A 231 12.73 -9.52 -2.42
N PHE A 232 12.89 -8.24 -2.70
CA PHE A 232 13.35 -7.25 -1.73
C PHE A 232 12.19 -6.34 -1.32
N LEU A 233 12.12 -5.99 -0.04
CA LEU A 233 11.32 -4.91 0.48
C LEU A 233 12.24 -3.89 1.14
N LEU A 234 12.25 -2.66 0.62
CA LEU A 234 13.04 -1.56 1.16
C LEU A 234 12.21 -0.84 2.22
N GLU A 235 12.61 -0.97 3.47
CA GLU A 235 11.88 -0.38 4.61
C GLU A 235 12.12 1.12 4.71
N CYS A 236 13.38 1.55 4.53
CA CYS A 236 13.77 2.94 4.59
C CYS A 236 13.26 3.72 3.39
N THR A 237 12.66 4.88 3.65
CA THR A 237 12.01 5.75 2.67
C THR A 237 12.98 6.52 1.77
N GLU A 238 14.27 6.49 2.08
CA GLU A 238 15.37 7.05 1.30
C GLU A 238 16.14 5.97 0.49
N LEU A 239 15.71 4.71 0.54
CA LEU A 239 16.26 3.63 -0.30
C LEU A 239 15.64 3.52 -1.71
N PRO A 240 14.41 4.00 -2.00
CA PRO A 240 13.81 3.84 -3.33
C PRO A 240 14.64 4.39 -4.51
N PRO A 241 15.49 5.42 -4.37
CA PRO A 241 16.39 5.84 -5.44
C PRO A 241 17.28 4.73 -6.00
N TYR A 242 17.52 3.67 -5.22
CA TYR A 242 18.38 2.53 -5.60
C TYR A 242 17.59 1.30 -6.08
N SER A 243 16.25 1.36 -6.05
CA SER A 243 15.39 0.21 -6.41
C SER A 243 15.64 -0.31 -7.81
N ASP A 244 15.81 0.56 -8.80
CA ASP A 244 16.07 0.18 -10.19
C ASP A 244 17.42 -0.53 -10.33
N ALA A 245 18.45 -0.01 -9.69
CA ALA A 245 19.79 -0.61 -9.70
C ALA A 245 19.80 -2.00 -9.03
N ILE A 246 19.08 -2.15 -7.92
CA ILE A 246 18.91 -3.46 -7.25
C ILE A 246 18.17 -4.43 -8.19
N ARG A 247 17.02 -4.05 -8.77
CA ARG A 247 16.28 -4.88 -9.73
C ARG A 247 17.15 -5.30 -10.90
N PHE A 248 17.84 -4.34 -11.50
CA PHE A 248 18.70 -4.62 -12.65
C PHE A 248 19.82 -5.62 -12.30
N LYS A 249 20.40 -5.50 -11.11
CA LYS A 249 21.53 -6.33 -10.73
C LYS A 249 21.14 -7.71 -10.24
N THR A 250 20.03 -7.83 -9.52
CA THR A 250 19.56 -9.08 -8.89
C THR A 250 18.59 -9.87 -9.75
N GLY A 251 17.88 -9.20 -10.68
CA GLY A 251 16.76 -9.78 -11.44
C GLY A 251 15.50 -10.02 -10.60
N LEU A 252 15.47 -9.57 -9.33
CA LEU A 252 14.35 -9.77 -8.42
C LEU A 252 13.47 -8.51 -8.31
N PRO A 253 12.17 -8.67 -8.05
CA PRO A 253 11.30 -7.55 -7.73
C PRO A 253 11.75 -6.86 -6.44
N VAL A 254 11.62 -5.52 -6.45
CA VAL A 254 11.94 -4.65 -5.32
C VAL A 254 10.70 -3.82 -4.99
N PHE A 255 10.22 -3.96 -3.78
CA PHE A 255 9.10 -3.21 -3.21
C PHE A 255 9.67 -2.14 -2.26
N ASP A 256 9.13 -0.95 -2.33
CA ASP A 256 9.61 0.22 -1.58
C ASP A 256 8.46 1.13 -1.17
N ALA A 257 8.76 2.26 -0.53
CA ALA A 257 7.73 3.21 -0.11
C ALA A 257 6.89 3.74 -1.28
N ILE A 258 7.50 3.93 -2.46
CA ILE A 258 6.79 4.42 -3.64
C ILE A 258 5.81 3.36 -4.17
N THR A 259 6.24 2.10 -4.25
CA THR A 259 5.36 0.99 -4.68
C THR A 259 4.19 0.81 -3.72
N GLY A 260 4.40 1.01 -2.40
CA GLY A 260 3.35 0.98 -1.39
C GLY A 260 2.33 2.09 -1.56
N CYS A 261 2.79 3.30 -1.80
CA CYS A 261 1.91 4.43 -2.11
C CYS A 261 1.11 4.19 -3.39
N ASN A 262 1.76 3.71 -4.45
CA ASN A 262 1.11 3.40 -5.72
C ASN A 262 0.04 2.32 -5.57
N PHE A 263 0.26 1.33 -4.69
CA PHE A 263 -0.70 0.25 -4.43
C PHE A 263 -2.04 0.79 -3.90
N PHE A 264 -2.04 1.62 -2.84
CA PHE A 264 -3.31 2.11 -2.29
C PHE A 264 -3.88 3.31 -3.05
N ILE A 265 -3.04 4.17 -3.65
CA ILE A 265 -3.51 5.25 -4.53
C ILE A 265 -4.11 4.70 -5.82
N GLY A 266 -3.56 3.60 -6.35
CA GLY A 266 -4.09 2.89 -7.53
C GLY A 266 -5.57 2.49 -7.37
N GLY A 267 -6.01 2.17 -6.14
CA GLY A 267 -7.41 1.89 -5.85
C GLY A 267 -8.38 3.07 -6.09
N PHE A 268 -7.87 4.28 -6.26
CA PHE A 268 -8.65 5.50 -6.58
C PHE A 268 -8.44 5.99 -8.01
N GLN A 269 -7.50 5.39 -8.75
CA GLN A 269 -7.26 5.77 -10.13
C GLN A 269 -8.31 5.14 -11.05
N ASN A 270 -8.84 5.94 -11.97
CA ASN A 270 -9.62 5.41 -13.05
C ASN A 270 -8.68 4.86 -14.12
N ASP A 271 -8.88 3.62 -14.51
CA ASP A 271 -8.17 3.07 -15.67
C ASP A 271 -8.91 3.49 -16.94
N VAL A 272 -8.23 4.25 -17.78
CA VAL A 272 -8.77 4.71 -19.07
C VAL A 272 -9.00 3.56 -20.07
N LYS A 273 -8.41 2.39 -19.80
CA LYS A 273 -8.59 1.18 -20.62
C LYS A 273 -9.85 0.41 -20.27
N PHE A 274 -10.42 0.62 -19.09
CA PHE A 274 -11.68 0.07 -18.66
C PHE A 274 -12.83 1.05 -18.94
N GLY A 275 -12.98 1.45 -20.20
CA GLY A 275 -14.23 2.05 -20.65
C GLY A 275 -15.33 0.99 -20.60
N LEU A 276 -16.48 1.33 -20.02
CA LEU A 276 -17.69 0.50 -20.08
C LEU A 276 -18.27 0.48 -21.52
N GLU A 277 -17.57 1.07 -22.48
CA GLU A 277 -18.02 1.17 -23.86
C GLU A 277 -17.68 -0.12 -24.60
N ASN A 278 -18.63 -1.04 -24.59
CA ASN A 278 -19.02 -1.92 -25.67
C ASN A 278 -18.01 -2.94 -26.23
N TRP A 279 -16.79 -3.11 -25.66
CA TRP A 279 -15.90 -4.16 -26.17
C TRP A 279 -16.55 -5.56 -26.14
N GLN A 280 -17.41 -5.84 -25.14
CA GLN A 280 -18.17 -7.08 -25.07
C GLN A 280 -19.21 -7.22 -26.17
N CYS A 281 -19.73 -6.09 -26.68
CA CYS A 281 -20.64 -6.10 -27.83
C CYS A 281 -19.90 -6.15 -29.17
N GLU A 282 -18.64 -5.74 -29.18
CA GLU A 282 -17.76 -5.79 -30.35
C GLU A 282 -17.00 -7.11 -30.46
N TRP A 283 -16.97 -7.88 -29.37
CA TRP A 283 -16.35 -9.19 -29.39
C TRP A 283 -17.15 -10.18 -30.22
N ASP A 284 -16.56 -10.68 -31.28
CA ASP A 284 -17.17 -11.62 -32.23
C ASP A 284 -17.23 -13.08 -31.74
N GLY A 285 -16.72 -13.35 -30.53
CA GLY A 285 -16.66 -14.67 -29.92
C GLY A 285 -15.48 -15.52 -30.41
N THR A 286 -14.54 -14.92 -31.16
CA THR A 286 -13.30 -15.60 -31.56
C THR A 286 -12.24 -15.39 -30.46
N GLN A 287 -11.29 -16.33 -30.37
CA GLN A 287 -10.18 -16.23 -29.41
C GLN A 287 -8.98 -15.49 -29.98
N ASP A 288 -9.09 -14.95 -31.19
CA ASP A 288 -8.02 -14.24 -31.88
C ASP A 288 -7.67 -12.88 -31.24
N GLU A 289 -8.53 -12.38 -30.30
CA GLU A 289 -8.27 -11.18 -29.51
C GLU A 289 -7.23 -11.39 -28.40
N TYR A 290 -6.87 -12.62 -28.11
CA TYR A 290 -5.80 -12.90 -27.15
C TYR A 290 -4.44 -12.84 -27.85
N ASP A 291 -3.65 -11.84 -27.46
CA ASP A 291 -2.26 -11.76 -27.89
C ASP A 291 -1.46 -12.82 -27.12
N PHE A 292 -1.21 -13.94 -27.82
CA PHE A 292 -0.44 -15.06 -27.26
C PHE A 292 1.08 -14.82 -27.27
N GLY A 293 1.50 -13.61 -27.56
CA GLY A 293 2.91 -13.26 -27.70
C GLY A 293 3.53 -13.74 -29.00
N ASP A 294 4.35 -12.90 -29.59
CA ASP A 294 4.94 -13.10 -30.93
C ASP A 294 5.84 -14.33 -31.05
N ASN A 295 6.18 -14.95 -29.90
CA ASN A 295 7.16 -16.06 -29.84
C ASN A 295 6.54 -17.47 -29.83
N LEU A 296 5.21 -17.57 -29.79
CA LEU A 296 4.55 -18.89 -29.82
C LEU A 296 4.41 -19.40 -31.24
N ALA A 297 4.79 -20.64 -31.47
CA ALA A 297 4.53 -21.33 -32.72
C ALA A 297 3.02 -21.58 -32.92
N ASP A 298 2.56 -21.71 -34.14
CA ASP A 298 1.14 -21.83 -34.44
C ASP A 298 0.49 -23.07 -33.79
N ASP A 299 1.22 -24.17 -33.64
CA ASP A 299 0.80 -25.38 -32.93
C ASP A 299 0.71 -25.17 -31.42
N GLU A 300 1.56 -24.33 -30.85
CA GLU A 300 1.51 -23.95 -29.43
C GLU A 300 0.31 -23.02 -29.16
N LYS A 301 0.04 -22.07 -30.07
CA LYS A 301 -1.17 -21.23 -30.03
C LYS A 301 -2.43 -22.07 -30.10
N GLU A 302 -2.47 -23.02 -31.03
CA GLU A 302 -3.61 -23.95 -31.22
C GLU A 302 -3.83 -24.82 -29.97
N ALA A 303 -2.76 -25.28 -29.30
CA ALA A 303 -2.83 -26.03 -28.05
C ALA A 303 -3.35 -25.21 -26.88
N LEU A 304 -3.09 -23.89 -26.86
CA LEU A 304 -3.60 -22.96 -25.81
C LEU A 304 -5.08 -22.60 -26.06
N ILE A 305 -5.51 -22.51 -27.32
CA ILE A 305 -6.88 -22.22 -27.73
C ILE A 305 -7.78 -23.45 -27.49
N ASN A 306 -7.30 -24.64 -27.81
CA ASN A 306 -8.03 -25.90 -27.62
C ASN A 306 -7.97 -26.40 -26.16
N LYS A 307 -8.10 -25.51 -25.20
CA LYS A 307 -8.14 -25.88 -23.77
C LYS A 307 -9.29 -26.84 -23.47
N PRO A 308 -9.06 -27.78 -22.54
CA PRO A 308 -10.05 -28.78 -22.19
C PRO A 308 -11.31 -28.15 -21.64
N GLU A 309 -12.41 -28.85 -21.91
CA GLU A 309 -13.79 -28.66 -21.52
C GLU A 309 -14.10 -27.66 -20.40
N PRO A 310 -15.16 -26.87 -20.52
CA PRO A 310 -15.59 -25.95 -19.48
C PRO A 310 -15.75 -26.72 -18.16
N ILE A 311 -15.31 -26.08 -17.08
CA ILE A 311 -15.49 -26.57 -15.71
C ILE A 311 -16.93 -27.04 -15.57
N ASN A 312 -17.11 -28.31 -15.31
CA ASN A 312 -18.41 -28.95 -15.26
C ASN A 312 -19.26 -28.25 -14.17
N ILE A 313 -20.33 -27.61 -14.61
CA ILE A 313 -21.25 -26.83 -13.76
C ILE A 313 -21.83 -27.71 -12.64
N GLU A 314 -21.90 -29.03 -12.83
CA GLU A 314 -22.30 -30.00 -11.79
C GLU A 314 -21.42 -29.98 -10.52
N ILE A 315 -20.17 -29.47 -10.61
CA ILE A 315 -19.31 -29.33 -9.42
C ILE A 315 -19.70 -28.09 -8.61
N ILE A 316 -20.16 -27.04 -9.27
CA ILE A 316 -20.60 -25.81 -8.60
C ILE A 316 -21.93 -26.05 -7.87
N GLU A 317 -22.87 -26.73 -8.50
CA GLU A 317 -24.16 -27.11 -7.87
C GLU A 317 -23.96 -28.03 -6.65
N LYS A 318 -23.01 -28.97 -6.71
CA LYS A 318 -22.68 -29.82 -5.56
C LYS A 318 -21.99 -29.07 -4.41
N ILE A 319 -21.27 -27.99 -4.68
CA ILE A 319 -20.65 -27.17 -3.64
C ILE A 319 -21.72 -26.29 -2.97
N GLU A 320 -22.69 -25.79 -3.72
CA GLU A 320 -23.82 -25.04 -3.15
C GLU A 320 -24.73 -25.93 -2.29
N GLU A 321 -25.03 -27.17 -2.71
CA GLU A 321 -25.79 -28.12 -1.90
C GLU A 321 -25.08 -28.53 -0.60
N LEU A 322 -23.74 -28.50 -0.54
CA LEU A 322 -22.96 -28.81 0.66
C LEU A 322 -22.80 -27.61 1.62
N SER A 323 -23.08 -26.38 1.14
CA SER A 323 -23.04 -25.17 1.98
C SER A 323 -24.36 -24.89 2.70
N ASP A 324 -25.46 -25.56 2.32
CA ASP A 324 -26.81 -25.42 2.90
C ASP A 324 -27.17 -26.53 3.92
N THR A 325 -26.20 -27.39 4.28
CA THR A 325 -26.30 -28.39 5.35
C THR A 325 -25.36 -28.06 6.50
#